data_705aa6a30e776d45d3ef12e3b238ea21
#
_entry.id   705aa6a30e776d45d3ef12e3b238ea21
#
_cell.length_a   1.000
_cell.length_b   1.000
_cell.length_c   1.000
_cell.angle_alpha   90.00
_cell.angle_beta   90.00
_cell.angle_gamma   90.00
#
_symmetry.space_group_name_H-M   'P 1'
#
loop_
_entity.id
_entity.type
_entity.pdbx_description
1 polymer ?
#
loop_
_entity_poly.entity_id
_entity_poly.type
_entity_poly.pdbx_seq_one_letter_code
_entity_poly.pdbx_strand_id
1 'polypeptide(L)'
;MVQLNLIFLIPFAVILALMVLIYLAPTHFMLQLPVGDSYIQLDAWAMYAMPFPLVLLSPFTAGLTFVTRNYAREEHAFVWSDFWENVKGNWKYFLLNGFIVYVVYVVLSFSAIYYYNGTTRSWFFYIPFWLCLVLALFFLFAQYYLPVMFVTFDLKFRQAYRNAFILAMAGVGRNFLITLILGGLLYLLYVIPLNGLVVFLLIALLIFLLFSLVSFFINFTVYPVVDKYLIKPYEQRLQEEKNGPAPEKEEVEEEDPETARFFAPVSYTHLRAHETRR
;
A
#
# COMPACT_ATOMS: atom_id res chain seq x y z
N MET A 1 8.23 -6.08 17.01
CA MET A 1 6.89 -5.52 16.72
C MET A 1 6.56 -4.32 17.59
N VAL A 2 6.53 -4.43 18.93
CA VAL A 2 6.19 -3.29 19.83
C VAL A 2 7.09 -2.08 19.60
N GLN A 3 8.42 -2.27 19.61
CA GLN A 3 9.37 -1.18 19.35
C GLN A 3 9.12 -0.48 18.01
N LEU A 4 8.87 -1.24 16.95
CA LEU A 4 8.56 -0.71 15.63
C LEU A 4 7.28 0.13 15.63
N ASN A 5 6.24 -0.37 16.30
CA ASN A 5 4.98 0.36 16.42
C ASN A 5 5.15 1.69 17.17
N LEU A 6 5.93 1.70 18.27
CA LEU A 6 6.20 2.92 19.02
C LEU A 6 6.99 3.96 18.20
N ILE A 7 7.95 3.52 17.39
CA ILE A 7 8.69 4.42 16.48
C ILE A 7 7.74 5.05 15.46
N PHE A 8 6.85 4.25 14.86
CA PHE A 8 5.89 4.74 13.86
C PHE A 8 4.80 5.60 14.47
N LEU A 9 4.45 5.37 15.74
CA LEU A 9 3.44 6.15 16.44
C LEU A 9 3.81 7.64 16.57
N ILE A 10 5.10 7.97 16.62
CA ILE A 10 5.56 9.36 16.76
C ILE A 10 5.13 10.21 15.55
N PRO A 11 5.54 9.89 14.29
CA PRO A 11 5.08 10.64 13.14
C PRO A 11 3.55 10.55 12.96
N PHE A 12 2.94 9.40 13.26
CA PHE A 12 1.49 9.26 13.20
C PHE A 12 0.76 10.24 14.13
N ALA A 13 1.22 10.41 15.38
CA ALA A 13 0.60 11.34 16.32
C ALA A 13 0.68 12.80 15.83
N VAL A 14 1.79 13.20 15.21
CA VAL A 14 1.93 14.54 14.61
C VAL A 14 0.93 14.72 13.46
N ILE A 15 0.83 13.73 12.58
CA ILE A 15 -0.11 13.78 11.46
C ILE A 15 -1.56 13.77 11.94
N LEU A 16 -1.88 12.97 12.95
CA LEU A 16 -3.20 12.96 13.57
C LEU A 16 -3.56 14.33 14.16
N ALA A 17 -2.61 15.00 14.84
CA ALA A 17 -2.81 16.36 15.33
C ALA A 17 -3.11 17.35 14.19
N LEU A 18 -2.40 17.25 13.06
CA LEU A 18 -2.69 18.07 11.87
C LEU A 18 -4.09 17.77 11.29
N MET A 19 -4.49 16.50 11.23
CA MET A 19 -5.84 16.11 10.79
C MET A 19 -6.91 16.71 11.70
N VAL A 20 -6.73 16.66 13.02
CA VAL A 20 -7.65 17.27 13.98
C VAL A 20 -7.71 18.78 13.80
N LEU A 21 -6.59 19.47 13.61
CA LEU A 21 -6.57 20.91 13.35
C LEU A 21 -7.33 21.27 12.07
N ILE A 22 -7.20 20.48 11.00
CA ILE A 22 -7.97 20.67 9.77
C ILE A 22 -9.47 20.45 10.02
N TYR A 23 -9.82 19.43 10.80
CA TYR A 23 -11.22 19.15 11.13
C TYR A 23 -11.88 20.26 11.96
N LEU A 24 -11.12 20.88 12.85
CA LEU A 24 -11.60 21.98 13.68
C LEU A 24 -11.69 23.33 12.93
N ALA A 25 -11.30 23.40 11.66
CA ALA A 25 -11.45 24.62 10.85
C ALA A 25 -12.94 24.96 10.69
N PRO A 26 -13.30 26.26 10.71
CA PRO A 26 -14.70 26.68 10.70
C PRO A 26 -15.43 26.48 9.36
N THR A 27 -14.71 26.06 8.31
CA THR A 27 -15.24 25.92 6.96
C THR A 27 -15.61 24.45 6.71
N HIS A 28 -16.87 24.11 6.86
CA HIS A 28 -17.39 22.80 6.50
C HIS A 28 -18.29 22.89 5.26
N PHE A 29 -18.09 21.97 4.33
CA PHE A 29 -18.90 21.84 3.12
C PHE A 29 -19.63 20.49 3.12
N MET A 30 -20.97 20.53 3.11
CA MET A 30 -21.79 19.32 3.19
C MET A 30 -22.24 18.86 1.81
N LEU A 31 -21.99 17.56 1.51
CA LEU A 31 -22.55 16.85 0.36
C LEU A 31 -23.79 16.07 0.80
N GLN A 32 -24.84 16.07 -0.04
CA GLN A 32 -26.02 15.28 0.19
C GLN A 32 -26.02 14.00 -0.65
N LEU A 33 -26.22 12.86 -0.01
CA LEU A 33 -26.37 11.54 -0.64
C LEU A 33 -27.80 11.04 -0.45
N PRO A 34 -28.58 10.82 -1.53
CA PRO A 34 -29.89 10.22 -1.41
C PRO A 34 -29.77 8.73 -1.04
N VAL A 35 -30.53 8.32 0.00
CA VAL A 35 -30.61 6.92 0.44
C VAL A 35 -32.10 6.60 0.65
N GLY A 36 -32.73 5.95 -0.30
CA GLY A 36 -34.17 5.75 -0.31
C GLY A 36 -34.92 7.08 -0.34
N ASP A 37 -35.84 7.28 0.60
CA ASP A 37 -36.63 8.52 0.75
C ASP A 37 -35.95 9.60 1.61
N SER A 38 -34.70 9.34 2.05
CA SER A 38 -33.94 10.21 2.95
C SER A 38 -32.64 10.67 2.29
N TYR A 39 -31.96 11.66 2.94
CA TYR A 39 -30.64 12.12 2.54
C TYR A 39 -29.65 11.95 3.70
N ILE A 40 -28.47 11.35 3.38
CA ILE A 40 -27.33 11.38 4.29
C ILE A 40 -26.49 12.61 3.95
N GLN A 41 -26.16 13.41 4.97
CA GLN A 41 -25.23 14.53 4.84
C GLN A 41 -23.80 14.04 5.10
N LEU A 42 -22.90 14.25 4.14
CA LEU A 42 -21.48 13.96 4.24
C LEU A 42 -20.70 15.26 4.35
N ASP A 43 -19.85 15.36 5.36
CA ASP A 43 -18.92 16.49 5.48
C ASP A 43 -17.77 16.32 4.47
N ALA A 44 -17.84 17.06 3.37
CA ALA A 44 -16.82 17.01 2.32
C ALA A 44 -15.46 17.56 2.80
N TRP A 45 -15.44 18.49 3.75
CA TRP A 45 -14.21 18.98 4.35
C TRP A 45 -13.52 17.89 5.17
N ALA A 46 -14.25 17.21 6.04
CA ALA A 46 -13.74 16.06 6.78
C ALA A 46 -13.36 14.91 5.85
N MET A 47 -14.08 14.71 4.75
CA MET A 47 -13.83 13.63 3.80
C MET A 47 -12.58 13.88 2.93
N TYR A 48 -12.33 15.11 2.48
CA TYR A 48 -11.26 15.39 1.53
C TYR A 48 -10.09 16.17 2.10
N ALA A 49 -10.31 17.21 2.90
CA ALA A 49 -9.22 18.01 3.46
C ALA A 49 -8.52 17.33 4.64
N MET A 50 -9.30 16.72 5.55
CA MET A 50 -8.77 16.06 6.73
C MET A 50 -7.79 14.90 6.42
N PRO A 51 -8.00 14.02 5.42
CA PRO A 51 -7.05 12.95 5.12
C PRO A 51 -5.75 13.40 4.42
N PHE A 52 -5.68 14.64 3.90
CA PHE A 52 -4.52 15.12 3.15
C PHE A 52 -3.18 14.97 3.90
N PRO A 53 -3.07 15.26 5.22
CA PRO A 53 -1.83 15.07 5.96
C PRO A 53 -1.28 13.64 5.96
N LEU A 54 -2.10 12.60 5.66
CA LEU A 54 -1.63 11.22 5.52
C LEU A 54 -0.60 11.06 4.39
N VAL A 55 -0.60 11.96 3.41
CA VAL A 55 0.45 12.02 2.37
C VAL A 55 1.82 12.23 3.01
N LEU A 56 1.91 13.05 4.05
CA LEU A 56 3.15 13.32 4.79
C LEU A 56 3.56 12.15 5.71
N LEU A 57 2.62 11.27 6.07
CA LEU A 57 2.91 10.05 6.80
C LEU A 57 3.54 8.97 5.91
N SER A 58 3.25 8.98 4.61
CA SER A 58 3.65 7.92 3.68
C SER A 58 5.16 7.63 3.65
N PRO A 59 6.12 8.57 3.75
CA PRO A 59 7.54 8.25 3.83
C PRO A 59 7.91 7.34 5.00
N PHE A 60 7.24 7.48 6.14
CA PHE A 60 7.50 6.66 7.33
C PHE A 60 7.04 5.21 7.17
N THR A 61 6.09 4.97 6.25
CA THR A 61 5.68 3.60 5.91
C THR A 61 6.79 2.81 5.21
N ALA A 62 7.83 3.47 4.65
CA ALA A 62 9.00 2.79 4.10
C ALA A 62 9.75 1.99 5.17
N GLY A 63 10.08 2.62 6.30
CA GLY A 63 10.73 1.94 7.42
C GLY A 63 9.85 0.85 8.03
N LEU A 64 8.54 1.14 8.19
CA LEU A 64 7.57 0.16 8.69
C LEU A 64 7.52 -1.08 7.77
N THR A 65 7.44 -0.88 6.46
CA THR A 65 7.37 -1.97 5.47
C THR A 65 8.65 -2.79 5.44
N PHE A 66 9.82 -2.13 5.44
CA PHE A 66 11.11 -2.84 5.40
C PHE A 66 11.29 -3.78 6.59
N VAL A 67 11.07 -3.28 7.81
CA VAL A 67 11.25 -4.09 9.02
C VAL A 67 10.21 -5.21 9.09
N THR A 68 8.93 -4.94 8.76
CA THR A 68 7.89 -5.98 8.78
C THR A 68 8.04 -7.01 7.67
N ARG A 69 8.60 -6.62 6.50
CA ARG A 69 8.99 -7.55 5.45
C ARG A 69 10.09 -8.50 5.93
N ASN A 70 11.14 -7.98 6.59
CA ASN A 70 12.21 -8.82 7.13
C ASN A 70 11.67 -9.80 8.16
N TYR A 71 10.76 -9.37 9.04
CA TYR A 71 10.09 -10.28 9.97
C TYR A 71 9.25 -11.36 9.25
N ALA A 72 8.57 -11.01 8.16
CA ALA A 72 7.80 -11.96 7.37
C ALA A 72 8.68 -13.00 6.64
N ARG A 73 9.97 -12.69 6.46
CA ARG A 73 10.99 -13.57 5.87
C ARG A 73 11.82 -14.31 6.92
N GLU A 74 11.51 -14.14 8.19
CA GLU A 74 12.31 -14.65 9.32
C GLU A 74 13.75 -14.12 9.33
N GLU A 75 13.97 -12.95 8.71
CA GLU A 75 15.26 -12.27 8.68
C GLU A 75 15.45 -11.36 9.88
N HIS A 76 16.70 -11.20 10.29
CA HIS A 76 17.03 -10.29 11.37
C HIS A 76 16.89 -8.83 10.94
N ALA A 77 16.35 -7.97 11.81
CA ALA A 77 16.20 -6.55 11.56
C ALA A 77 16.64 -5.74 12.79
N PHE A 78 17.46 -4.73 12.55
CA PHE A 78 17.82 -3.72 13.54
C PHE A 78 16.78 -2.60 13.50
N VAL A 79 15.69 -2.75 14.27
CA VAL A 79 14.45 -1.98 14.14
C VAL A 79 14.67 -0.48 13.98
N TRP A 80 15.55 0.12 14.82
CA TRP A 80 15.79 1.57 14.80
C TRP A 80 16.58 2.03 13.57
N SER A 81 17.72 1.39 13.29
CA SER A 81 18.59 1.78 12.17
C SER A 81 17.90 1.52 10.82
N ASP A 82 17.35 0.32 10.65
CA ASP A 82 16.71 -0.10 9.40
C ASP A 82 15.49 0.75 9.10
N PHE A 83 14.69 1.11 10.12
CA PHE A 83 13.56 2.00 9.95
C PHE A 83 13.98 3.34 9.36
N TRP A 84 14.93 4.04 10.01
CA TRP A 84 15.34 5.38 9.58
C TRP A 84 16.14 5.39 8.28
N GLU A 85 16.95 4.37 8.04
CA GLU A 85 17.70 4.22 6.78
C GLU A 85 16.73 4.10 5.60
N ASN A 86 15.70 3.25 5.72
CA ASN A 86 14.71 3.07 4.66
C ASN A 86 13.78 4.28 4.49
N VAL A 87 13.42 4.97 5.57
CA VAL A 87 12.71 6.25 5.47
C VAL A 87 13.52 7.25 4.65
N LYS A 88 14.81 7.45 4.99
CA LYS A 88 15.69 8.39 4.29
C LYS A 88 15.98 7.99 2.84
N GLY A 89 16.16 6.69 2.59
CA GLY A 89 16.45 6.18 1.23
C GLY A 89 15.26 6.28 0.28
N ASN A 90 14.05 6.02 0.77
CA ASN A 90 12.87 5.83 -0.08
C ASN A 90 11.80 6.95 0.03
N TRP A 91 12.05 8.03 0.81
CA TRP A 91 11.03 9.03 1.12
C TRP A 91 10.36 9.65 -0.12
N LYS A 92 11.12 9.87 -1.23
CA LYS A 92 10.58 10.47 -2.46
C LYS A 92 9.54 9.57 -3.12
N TYR A 93 9.83 8.27 -3.24
CA TYR A 93 8.91 7.30 -3.83
C TYR A 93 7.65 7.13 -3.00
N PHE A 94 7.81 7.05 -1.69
CA PHE A 94 6.68 6.92 -0.78
C PHE A 94 5.83 8.20 -0.73
N LEU A 95 6.44 9.38 -0.68
CA LEU A 95 5.71 10.65 -0.71
C LEU A 95 4.92 10.81 -2.02
N LEU A 96 5.56 10.53 -3.16
CA LEU A 96 4.89 10.57 -4.47
C LEU A 96 3.75 9.55 -4.53
N ASN A 97 3.97 8.33 -4.03
CA ASN A 97 2.92 7.33 -3.93
C ASN A 97 1.77 7.79 -3.04
N GLY A 98 2.05 8.34 -1.85
CA GLY A 98 1.05 8.90 -0.95
C GLY A 98 0.20 9.98 -1.61
N PHE A 99 0.83 10.86 -2.38
CA PHE A 99 0.12 11.88 -3.16
C PHE A 99 -0.79 11.26 -4.24
N ILE A 100 -0.30 10.25 -4.99
CA ILE A 100 -1.11 9.54 -5.98
C ILE A 100 -2.28 8.82 -5.32
N VAL A 101 -2.06 8.15 -4.19
CA VAL A 101 -3.14 7.49 -3.41
C VAL A 101 -4.20 8.52 -3.01
N TYR A 102 -3.78 9.68 -2.52
CA TYR A 102 -4.71 10.74 -2.15
C TYR A 102 -5.53 11.25 -3.35
N VAL A 103 -4.88 11.53 -4.49
CA VAL A 103 -5.56 11.99 -5.71
C VAL A 103 -6.55 10.93 -6.20
N VAL A 104 -6.14 9.66 -6.25
CA VAL A 104 -7.02 8.54 -6.68
C VAL A 104 -8.20 8.40 -5.71
N TYR A 105 -7.96 8.52 -4.41
CA TYR A 105 -9.02 8.52 -3.40
C TYR A 105 -10.04 9.64 -3.65
N VAL A 106 -9.59 10.89 -3.84
CA VAL A 106 -10.48 12.05 -4.10
C VAL A 106 -11.28 11.83 -5.40
N VAL A 107 -10.61 11.45 -6.50
CA VAL A 107 -11.25 11.29 -7.80
C VAL A 107 -12.27 10.14 -7.78
N LEU A 108 -11.89 8.96 -7.26
CA LEU A 108 -12.77 7.80 -7.27
C LEU A 108 -13.94 7.94 -6.30
N SER A 109 -13.71 8.49 -5.09
CA SER A 109 -14.78 8.69 -4.13
C SER A 109 -15.78 9.75 -4.58
N PHE A 110 -15.30 10.89 -5.12
CA PHE A 110 -16.16 11.91 -5.69
C PHE A 110 -16.97 11.37 -6.87
N SER A 111 -16.33 10.64 -7.79
CA SER A 111 -17.00 10.00 -8.93
C SER A 111 -18.04 8.98 -8.48
N ALA A 112 -17.72 8.14 -7.51
CA ALA A 112 -18.66 7.16 -6.96
C ALA A 112 -19.89 7.83 -6.33
N ILE A 113 -19.69 8.90 -5.53
CA ILE A 113 -20.78 9.68 -4.96
C ILE A 113 -21.63 10.32 -6.06
N TYR A 114 -21.01 10.92 -7.07
CA TYR A 114 -21.71 11.53 -8.19
C TYR A 114 -22.57 10.53 -8.95
N TYR A 115 -22.01 9.38 -9.32
CA TYR A 115 -22.75 8.35 -10.05
C TYR A 115 -23.82 7.68 -9.19
N TYR A 116 -23.57 7.46 -7.90
CA TYR A 116 -24.58 6.96 -6.98
C TYR A 116 -25.78 7.91 -6.90
N ASN A 117 -25.55 9.22 -6.78
CA ASN A 117 -26.64 10.22 -6.82
C ASN A 117 -27.41 10.19 -8.16
N GLY A 118 -26.73 9.90 -9.26
CA GLY A 118 -27.35 9.74 -10.58
C GLY A 118 -28.31 8.57 -10.68
N THR A 119 -28.16 7.53 -9.84
CA THR A 119 -29.03 6.33 -9.87
C THR A 119 -30.47 6.63 -9.57
N THR A 120 -30.76 7.71 -8.83
CA THR A 120 -32.14 8.20 -8.59
C THR A 120 -32.82 8.72 -9.86
N ARG A 121 -32.03 9.10 -10.88
CA ARG A 121 -32.54 9.62 -12.16
C ARG A 121 -32.62 8.52 -13.22
N SER A 122 -31.63 7.60 -13.24
CA SER A 122 -31.59 6.51 -14.21
C SER A 122 -30.73 5.37 -13.69
N TRP A 123 -31.17 4.12 -13.92
CA TRP A 123 -30.44 2.92 -13.57
C TRP A 123 -29.08 2.80 -14.29
N PHE A 124 -28.90 3.43 -15.45
CA PHE A 124 -27.62 3.44 -16.18
C PHE A 124 -26.45 3.98 -15.34
N PHE A 125 -26.69 4.83 -14.35
CA PHE A 125 -25.67 5.35 -13.48
C PHE A 125 -25.05 4.29 -12.54
N TYR A 126 -25.70 3.13 -12.36
CA TYR A 126 -25.08 2.02 -11.63
C TYR A 126 -23.85 1.46 -12.37
N ILE A 127 -23.78 1.52 -13.70
CA ILE A 127 -22.63 1.02 -14.47
C ILE A 127 -21.34 1.76 -14.08
N PRO A 128 -21.22 3.10 -14.24
CA PRO A 128 -20.03 3.82 -13.87
C PRO A 128 -19.79 3.82 -12.33
N PHE A 129 -20.83 3.74 -11.52
CA PHE A 129 -20.69 3.59 -10.06
C PHE A 129 -19.91 2.30 -9.72
N TRP A 130 -20.35 1.15 -10.20
CA TRP A 130 -19.66 -0.11 -9.96
C TRP A 130 -18.27 -0.15 -10.59
N LEU A 131 -18.07 0.50 -11.73
CA LEU A 131 -16.76 0.64 -12.36
C LEU A 131 -15.78 1.40 -11.44
N CYS A 132 -16.22 2.50 -10.82
CA CYS A 132 -15.39 3.23 -9.84
C CYS A 132 -14.99 2.32 -8.67
N LEU A 133 -15.90 1.52 -8.13
CA LEU A 133 -15.60 0.60 -7.02
C LEU A 133 -14.62 -0.50 -7.42
N VAL A 134 -14.77 -1.07 -8.62
CA VAL A 134 -13.84 -2.08 -9.16
C VAL A 134 -12.45 -1.47 -9.35
N LEU A 135 -12.35 -0.28 -9.94
CA LEU A 135 -11.07 0.43 -10.10
C LEU A 135 -10.41 0.74 -8.75
N ALA A 136 -11.19 1.18 -7.75
CA ALA A 136 -10.71 1.42 -6.39
C ALA A 136 -10.16 0.13 -5.76
N LEU A 137 -10.85 -1.00 -5.94
CA LEU A 137 -10.43 -2.29 -5.42
C LEU A 137 -9.11 -2.77 -6.06
N PHE A 138 -8.98 -2.68 -7.39
CA PHE A 138 -7.74 -3.06 -8.08
C PHE A 138 -6.57 -2.12 -7.71
N PHE A 139 -6.84 -0.84 -7.56
CA PHE A 139 -5.84 0.11 -7.08
C PHE A 139 -5.40 -0.22 -5.64
N LEU A 140 -6.33 -0.56 -4.75
CA LEU A 140 -6.04 -1.02 -3.39
C LEU A 140 -5.17 -2.28 -3.41
N PHE A 141 -5.47 -3.24 -4.27
CA PHE A 141 -4.66 -4.46 -4.40
C PHE A 141 -3.22 -4.13 -4.82
N ALA A 142 -3.01 -3.20 -5.76
CA ALA A 142 -1.68 -2.76 -6.14
C ALA A 142 -0.92 -2.09 -4.97
N GLN A 143 -1.63 -1.36 -4.08
CA GLN A 143 -1.04 -0.73 -2.90
C GLN A 143 -0.51 -1.74 -1.87
N TYR A 144 -0.95 -2.97 -1.86
CA TYR A 144 -0.37 -4.01 -1.01
C TYR A 144 1.05 -4.40 -1.45
N TYR A 145 1.35 -4.34 -2.75
CA TYR A 145 2.65 -4.71 -3.32
C TYR A 145 3.63 -3.55 -3.45
N LEU A 146 3.14 -2.33 -3.73
CA LEU A 146 3.98 -1.17 -4.01
C LEU A 146 5.01 -0.85 -2.92
N PRO A 147 4.64 -0.81 -1.62
CA PRO A 147 5.62 -0.56 -0.56
C PRO A 147 6.75 -1.60 -0.54
N VAL A 148 6.40 -2.88 -0.75
CA VAL A 148 7.40 -3.97 -0.84
C VAL A 148 8.32 -3.77 -2.04
N MET A 149 7.76 -3.36 -3.19
CA MET A 149 8.58 -3.09 -4.39
C MET A 149 9.59 -1.99 -4.16
N PHE A 150 9.20 -0.90 -3.53
CA PHE A 150 10.07 0.26 -3.28
C PHE A 150 11.20 -0.04 -2.27
N VAL A 151 10.98 -0.89 -1.28
CA VAL A 151 11.98 -1.21 -0.26
C VAL A 151 12.83 -2.45 -0.59
N THR A 152 12.44 -3.22 -1.60
CA THR A 152 13.11 -4.49 -1.94
C THR A 152 13.95 -4.38 -3.21
N PHE A 153 13.48 -3.60 -4.20
CA PHE A 153 14.07 -3.57 -5.53
C PHE A 153 14.47 -2.16 -5.94
N ASP A 154 15.60 -2.03 -6.62
CA ASP A 154 16.04 -0.76 -7.22
C ASP A 154 15.33 -0.55 -8.57
N LEU A 155 14.04 -0.22 -8.50
CA LEU A 155 13.17 -0.01 -9.67
C LEU A 155 12.87 1.47 -9.88
N LYS A 156 12.76 1.87 -11.15
CA LYS A 156 12.15 3.16 -11.47
C LYS A 156 10.69 3.16 -11.01
N PHE A 157 10.19 4.30 -10.56
CA PHE A 157 8.83 4.45 -10.03
C PHE A 157 7.74 3.81 -10.92
N ARG A 158 7.78 4.07 -12.24
CA ARG A 158 6.83 3.50 -13.22
C ARG A 158 6.91 1.98 -13.30
N GLN A 159 8.13 1.40 -13.21
CA GLN A 159 8.32 -0.05 -13.24
C GLN A 159 7.75 -0.71 -11.99
N ALA A 160 7.96 -0.09 -10.81
CA ALA A 160 7.38 -0.58 -9.56
C ALA A 160 5.84 -0.60 -9.61
N TYR A 161 5.22 0.47 -10.12
CA TYR A 161 3.77 0.52 -10.32
C TYR A 161 3.26 -0.57 -11.27
N ARG A 162 3.90 -0.73 -12.43
CA ARG A 162 3.53 -1.76 -13.39
C ARG A 162 3.61 -3.16 -12.78
N ASN A 163 4.73 -3.47 -12.12
CA ASN A 163 4.92 -4.75 -11.47
C ASN A 163 3.91 -4.98 -10.35
N ALA A 164 3.61 -3.96 -9.54
CA ALA A 164 2.60 -4.04 -8.49
C ALA A 164 1.21 -4.37 -9.06
N PHE A 165 0.79 -3.76 -10.17
CA PHE A 165 -0.48 -4.11 -10.82
C PHE A 165 -0.48 -5.54 -11.37
N ILE A 166 0.61 -5.99 -12.00
CA ILE A 166 0.73 -7.38 -12.49
C ILE A 166 0.63 -8.37 -11.32
N LEU A 167 1.36 -8.11 -10.22
CA LEU A 167 1.32 -8.95 -9.02
C LEU A 167 -0.05 -8.91 -8.33
N ALA A 168 -0.72 -7.75 -8.35
CA ALA A 168 -2.08 -7.61 -7.83
C ALA A 168 -3.06 -8.52 -8.59
N MET A 169 -2.91 -8.62 -9.90
CA MET A 169 -3.70 -9.55 -10.72
C MET A 169 -3.33 -11.02 -10.46
N ALA A 170 -2.02 -11.32 -10.37
CA ALA A 170 -1.54 -12.68 -10.11
C ALA A 170 -1.94 -13.20 -8.71
N GLY A 171 -2.05 -12.28 -7.73
CA GLY A 171 -2.39 -12.59 -6.34
C GLY A 171 -3.85 -12.26 -5.95
N VAL A 172 -4.76 -12.10 -6.91
CA VAL A 172 -6.11 -11.59 -6.67
C VAL A 172 -6.87 -12.28 -5.52
N GLY A 173 -6.80 -13.60 -5.44
CA GLY A 173 -7.46 -14.36 -4.36
C GLY A 173 -6.91 -14.04 -2.97
N ARG A 174 -5.58 -13.88 -2.84
CA ARG A 174 -4.92 -13.48 -1.58
C ARG A 174 -5.26 -12.03 -1.22
N ASN A 175 -5.24 -11.14 -2.22
CA ASN A 175 -5.57 -9.74 -2.02
C ASN A 175 -7.02 -9.55 -1.56
N PHE A 176 -7.94 -10.33 -2.14
CA PHE A 176 -9.33 -10.34 -1.71
C PHE A 176 -9.46 -10.83 -0.26
N LEU A 177 -8.71 -11.88 0.11
CA LEU A 177 -8.69 -12.39 1.49
C LEU A 177 -8.16 -11.35 2.48
N ILE A 178 -7.03 -10.67 2.16
CA ILE A 178 -6.50 -9.57 2.99
C ILE A 178 -7.56 -8.49 3.18
N THR A 179 -8.15 -8.03 2.07
CA THR A 179 -9.17 -6.98 2.09
C THR A 179 -10.39 -7.38 2.91
N LEU A 180 -10.83 -8.63 2.80
CA LEU A 180 -11.94 -9.16 3.58
C LEU A 180 -11.62 -9.17 5.08
N ILE A 181 -10.43 -9.63 5.47
CA ILE A 181 -10.00 -9.68 6.87
C ILE A 181 -9.87 -8.27 7.43
N LEU A 182 -9.17 -7.35 6.74
CA LEU A 182 -9.00 -5.98 7.20
C LEU A 182 -10.33 -5.22 7.22
N GLY A 183 -11.16 -5.39 6.20
CA GLY A 183 -12.51 -4.81 6.16
C GLY A 183 -13.43 -5.38 7.25
N GLY A 184 -13.34 -6.69 7.50
CA GLY A 184 -14.07 -7.35 8.59
C GLY A 184 -13.65 -6.85 9.97
N LEU A 185 -12.34 -6.60 10.18
CA LEU A 185 -11.84 -5.98 11.42
C LEU A 185 -12.37 -4.55 11.59
N LEU A 186 -12.37 -3.75 10.52
CA LEU A 186 -12.94 -2.39 10.56
C LEU A 186 -14.45 -2.42 10.84
N TYR A 187 -15.18 -3.35 10.22
CA TYR A 187 -16.61 -3.53 10.49
C TYR A 187 -16.86 -3.98 11.93
N LEU A 188 -16.02 -4.88 12.47
CA LEU A 188 -16.11 -5.30 13.88
C LEU A 188 -15.91 -4.10 14.82
N LEU A 189 -14.93 -3.22 14.54
CA LEU A 189 -14.73 -1.99 15.32
C LEU A 189 -15.92 -1.05 15.27
N TYR A 190 -16.65 -1.01 14.16
CA TYR A 190 -17.86 -0.21 14.01
C TYR A 190 -19.03 -0.74 14.83
N VAL A 191 -19.21 -2.08 14.89
CA VAL A 191 -20.37 -2.69 15.57
C VAL A 191 -20.13 -3.00 17.05
N ILE A 192 -18.87 -3.02 17.50
CA ILE A 192 -18.53 -3.39 18.87
C ILE A 192 -18.97 -2.27 19.83
N PRO A 193 -19.70 -2.57 20.91
CA PRO A 193 -20.11 -1.54 21.84
C PRO A 193 -18.90 -0.96 22.58
N LEU A 194 -18.71 0.36 22.47
CA LEU A 194 -17.60 1.08 23.09
C LEU A 194 -17.88 1.29 24.59
N ASN A 195 -17.40 0.37 25.41
CA ASN A 195 -17.32 0.56 26.85
C ASN A 195 -15.87 0.86 27.28
N GLY A 196 -15.67 1.24 28.54
CA GLY A 196 -14.35 1.64 29.05
C GLY A 196 -13.26 0.57 28.86
N LEU A 197 -13.57 -0.71 29.02
CA LEU A 197 -12.64 -1.81 28.81
C LEU A 197 -12.26 -1.94 27.33
N VAL A 198 -13.24 -1.91 26.44
CA VAL A 198 -13.01 -2.02 24.98
C VAL A 198 -12.17 -0.84 24.50
N VAL A 199 -12.50 0.40 24.92
CA VAL A 199 -11.72 1.59 24.57
C VAL A 199 -10.28 1.46 25.07
N PHE A 200 -10.06 1.01 26.31
CA PHE A 200 -8.73 0.77 26.85
C PHE A 200 -7.94 -0.27 26.01
N LEU A 201 -8.55 -1.38 25.65
CA LEU A 201 -7.92 -2.42 24.83
C LEU A 201 -7.58 -1.91 23.40
N LEU A 202 -8.47 -1.11 22.78
CA LEU A 202 -8.22 -0.53 21.46
C LEU A 202 -7.08 0.49 21.50
N ILE A 203 -7.02 1.33 22.54
CA ILE A 203 -5.91 2.27 22.74
C ILE A 203 -4.61 1.49 22.98
N ALA A 204 -4.61 0.46 23.79
CA ALA A 204 -3.44 -0.39 24.02
C ALA A 204 -2.98 -1.06 22.71
N LEU A 205 -3.91 -1.60 21.92
CA LEU A 205 -3.59 -2.18 20.60
C LEU A 205 -2.96 -1.15 19.66
N LEU A 206 -3.53 0.06 19.58
CA LEU A 206 -3.01 1.16 18.76
C LEU A 206 -1.58 1.52 19.17
N ILE A 207 -1.33 1.67 20.48
CA ILE A 207 -0.01 2.08 20.98
C ILE A 207 1.04 1.00 20.77
N PHE A 208 0.70 -0.25 21.01
CA PHE A 208 1.72 -1.31 21.08
C PHE A 208 1.88 -2.14 19.80
N LEU A 209 0.81 -2.31 18.99
CA LEU A 209 0.86 -3.33 17.93
C LEU A 209 0.20 -2.96 16.61
N LEU A 210 -0.80 -2.10 16.55
CA LEU A 210 -1.71 -1.98 15.41
C LEU A 210 -0.98 -1.80 14.07
N PHE A 211 -0.12 -0.81 13.94
CA PHE A 211 0.54 -0.49 12.67
C PHE A 211 1.53 -1.58 12.24
N SER A 212 2.34 -2.06 13.19
CA SER A 212 3.32 -3.10 12.92
C SER A 212 2.65 -4.43 12.60
N LEU A 213 1.54 -4.76 13.28
CA LEU A 213 0.79 -6.00 13.04
C LEU A 213 0.10 -5.99 11.68
N VAL A 214 -0.60 -4.91 11.33
CA VAL A 214 -1.27 -4.76 10.01
C VAL A 214 -0.23 -4.81 8.88
N SER A 215 0.86 -4.06 9.01
CA SER A 215 1.93 -4.07 8.01
C SER A 215 2.59 -5.46 7.89
N PHE A 216 2.84 -6.14 9.01
CA PHE A 216 3.36 -7.51 9.00
C PHE A 216 2.40 -8.48 8.30
N PHE A 217 1.11 -8.42 8.63
CA PHE A 217 0.10 -9.28 8.03
C PHE A 217 0.02 -9.10 6.51
N ILE A 218 0.06 -7.85 6.02
CA ILE A 218 0.09 -7.55 4.59
C ILE A 218 1.36 -8.15 3.97
N ASN A 219 2.55 -7.84 4.53
CA ASN A 219 3.82 -8.33 4.01
C ASN A 219 3.93 -9.86 4.01
N PHE A 220 3.48 -10.51 5.10
CA PHE A 220 3.46 -11.97 5.20
C PHE A 220 2.61 -12.63 4.10
N THR A 221 1.49 -12.00 3.74
CA THR A 221 0.59 -12.55 2.72
C THR A 221 1.05 -12.22 1.29
N VAL A 222 1.63 -11.04 1.08
CA VAL A 222 2.04 -10.52 -0.24
C VAL A 222 3.41 -11.06 -0.66
N TYR A 223 4.35 -11.19 0.27
CA TYR A 223 5.71 -11.57 -0.03
C TYR A 223 5.85 -12.92 -0.78
N PRO A 224 5.11 -13.99 -0.46
CA PRO A 224 5.18 -15.24 -1.22
C PRO A 224 4.76 -15.10 -2.69
N VAL A 225 3.93 -14.10 -3.03
CA VAL A 225 3.58 -13.79 -4.43
C VAL A 225 4.78 -13.12 -5.12
N VAL A 226 5.40 -12.15 -4.45
CA VAL A 226 6.60 -11.47 -4.94
C VAL A 226 7.75 -12.47 -5.16
N ASP A 227 7.98 -13.35 -4.20
CA ASP A 227 9.00 -14.40 -4.26
C ASP A 227 8.78 -15.32 -5.46
N LYS A 228 7.55 -15.83 -5.62
CA LYS A 228 7.20 -16.75 -6.70
C LYS A 228 7.36 -16.15 -8.10
N TYR A 229 6.95 -14.91 -8.29
CA TYR A 229 6.84 -14.31 -9.64
C TYR A 229 8.00 -13.39 -10.01
N LEU A 230 8.79 -12.90 -9.05
CA LEU A 230 9.92 -12.02 -9.32
C LEU A 230 11.25 -12.61 -8.86
N ILE A 231 11.35 -13.09 -7.61
CA ILE A 231 12.64 -13.48 -7.03
C ILE A 231 13.10 -14.83 -7.61
N LYS A 232 12.29 -15.88 -7.48
CA LYS A 232 12.66 -17.22 -7.96
C LYS A 232 12.98 -17.32 -9.44
N PRO A 233 12.20 -16.73 -10.38
CA PRO A 233 12.55 -16.73 -11.79
C PRO A 233 13.87 -16.03 -12.09
N TYR A 234 14.19 -14.98 -11.35
CA TYR A 234 15.45 -14.27 -11.50
C TYR A 234 16.63 -15.10 -10.99
N GLU A 235 16.51 -15.72 -9.82
CA GLU A 235 17.54 -16.61 -9.27
C GLU A 235 17.81 -17.80 -10.18
N GLN A 236 16.77 -18.39 -10.78
CA GLN A 236 16.90 -19.47 -11.75
C GLN A 236 17.70 -19.04 -12.99
N ARG A 237 17.40 -17.88 -13.57
CA ARG A 237 18.17 -17.32 -14.69
C ARG A 237 19.64 -17.09 -14.34
N LEU A 238 19.92 -16.54 -13.17
CA LEU A 238 21.29 -16.35 -12.70
C LEU A 238 22.04 -17.68 -12.52
N GLN A 239 21.34 -18.74 -12.10
CA GLN A 239 21.92 -20.06 -11.98
C GLN A 239 22.17 -20.70 -13.36
N GLU A 240 21.24 -20.52 -14.30
CA GLU A 240 21.37 -20.96 -15.68
C GLU A 240 22.57 -20.26 -16.39
N GLU A 241 22.70 -18.93 -16.21
CA GLU A 241 23.84 -18.16 -16.71
C GLU A 241 25.19 -18.62 -16.13
N LYS A 242 25.21 -19.03 -14.86
CA LYS A 242 26.45 -19.52 -14.21
C LYS A 242 26.78 -20.95 -14.56
N ASN A 243 25.81 -21.79 -14.84
CA ASN A 243 25.98 -23.23 -15.07
C ASN A 243 25.90 -23.59 -16.57
N GLY A 244 25.48 -22.65 -17.42
CA GLY A 244 25.44 -22.84 -18.88
C GLY A 244 26.81 -22.84 -19.49
N PRO A 245 27.05 -23.54 -20.65
CA PRO A 245 28.24 -23.37 -21.44
C PRO A 245 28.43 -21.92 -21.82
N ALA A 246 29.68 -21.42 -21.83
CA ALA A 246 29.97 -20.04 -22.18
C ALA A 246 29.19 -19.64 -23.45
N PRO A 247 28.53 -18.47 -23.46
CA PRO A 247 27.64 -18.11 -24.56
C PRO A 247 28.45 -18.14 -25.87
N GLU A 248 28.15 -19.09 -26.75
CA GLU A 248 28.44 -18.91 -28.17
C GLU A 248 27.74 -17.62 -28.57
N LYS A 249 28.48 -16.76 -29.27
CA LYS A 249 27.95 -15.50 -29.77
C LYS A 249 26.81 -15.80 -30.74
N GLU A 250 25.62 -16.07 -30.25
CA GLU A 250 24.41 -16.01 -31.06
C GLU A 250 24.23 -14.55 -31.47
N GLU A 251 24.19 -14.34 -32.77
CA GLU A 251 23.74 -13.09 -33.37
C GLU A 251 22.42 -12.73 -32.73
N VAL A 252 22.39 -11.59 -31.99
CA VAL A 252 21.24 -11.05 -31.37
C VAL A 252 20.23 -10.74 -32.48
N GLU A 253 19.26 -11.63 -32.72
CA GLU A 253 18.00 -11.19 -33.31
C GLU A 253 17.49 -10.07 -32.43
N GLU A 254 17.34 -8.89 -32.99
CA GLU A 254 16.77 -7.73 -32.31
C GLU A 254 15.39 -8.07 -31.80
N GLU A 255 15.31 -8.63 -30.58
CA GLU A 255 14.04 -8.70 -29.86
C GLU A 255 13.49 -7.28 -29.78
N ASP A 256 12.25 -7.13 -30.19
CA ASP A 256 11.50 -5.90 -30.14
C ASP A 256 11.77 -5.17 -28.80
N PRO A 257 12.34 -3.94 -28.84
CA PRO A 257 12.77 -3.21 -27.66
C PRO A 257 11.64 -2.96 -26.64
N GLU A 258 10.38 -3.20 -27.01
CA GLU A 258 9.26 -3.15 -26.06
C GLU A 258 9.15 -4.43 -25.21
N THR A 259 9.40 -5.62 -25.74
CA THR A 259 9.34 -6.87 -24.98
C THR A 259 10.55 -7.06 -24.07
N ALA A 260 11.74 -6.65 -24.47
CA ALA A 260 12.94 -6.64 -23.63
C ALA A 260 12.82 -5.73 -22.41
N ARG A 261 12.02 -4.66 -22.49
CA ARG A 261 11.74 -3.75 -21.36
C ARG A 261 10.75 -4.32 -20.33
N PHE A 262 10.03 -5.39 -20.65
CA PHE A 262 9.09 -6.04 -19.71
C PHE A 262 9.82 -6.79 -18.59
N PHE A 263 11.01 -7.32 -18.89
CA PHE A 263 11.80 -8.16 -18.00
C PHE A 263 13.24 -7.65 -17.83
N ALA A 264 13.45 -6.31 -17.96
CA ALA A 264 14.77 -5.74 -17.71
C ALA A 264 15.30 -6.27 -16.35
N PRO A 265 16.48 -6.91 -16.33
CA PRO A 265 17.01 -7.48 -15.10
C PRO A 265 17.18 -6.36 -14.07
N VAL A 266 16.53 -6.54 -12.94
CA VAL A 266 16.69 -5.65 -11.80
C VAL A 266 18.10 -5.84 -11.28
N SER A 267 18.88 -4.77 -11.23
CA SER A 267 20.20 -4.82 -10.59
C SER A 267 20.03 -5.04 -9.09
N TYR A 268 20.24 -6.28 -8.64
CA TYR A 268 20.21 -6.65 -7.21
C TYR A 268 21.53 -6.34 -6.50
N THR A 269 22.34 -5.42 -7.03
CA THR A 269 23.64 -5.05 -6.43
C THR A 269 23.53 -4.66 -4.97
N HIS A 270 22.36 -4.18 -4.51
CA HIS A 270 22.13 -3.84 -3.12
C HIS A 270 21.76 -5.02 -2.19
N LEU A 271 21.24 -6.14 -2.72
CA LEU A 271 21.04 -7.33 -1.89
C LEU A 271 22.37 -7.94 -1.41
N ARG A 272 23.43 -7.81 -2.21
CA ARG A 272 24.78 -8.33 -1.87
C ARG A 272 25.55 -7.43 -0.89
N ALA A 273 25.27 -6.14 -0.84
CA ALA A 273 25.97 -5.21 0.03
C ALA A 273 25.64 -5.40 1.53
N HIS A 274 24.49 -6.01 1.86
CA HIS A 274 24.12 -6.32 3.23
C HIS A 274 24.65 -7.68 3.73
N GLU A 275 24.93 -8.64 2.84
CA GLU A 275 25.47 -9.94 3.24
C GLU A 275 27.00 -9.92 3.51
N THR A 276 27.73 -8.92 3.04
CA THR A 276 29.22 -8.85 3.17
C THR A 276 29.68 -7.94 4.30
N ARG A 277 28.78 -7.33 5.10
CA ARG A 277 29.12 -6.63 6.34
C ARG A 277 28.75 -7.49 7.56
N ARG A 278 29.41 -8.58 7.71
CA ARG A 278 29.61 -9.31 8.98
C ARG A 278 31.07 -9.29 9.34
#